data_532fb6d9c492f27f28d93081daa8f5e8
#
_entry.id   532fb6d9c492f27f28d93081daa8f5e8
#
_cell.length_a   1.000
_cell.length_b   1.000
_cell.length_c   1.000
_cell.angle_alpha   90.00
_cell.angle_beta   90.00
_cell.angle_gamma   90.00
#
_symmetry.space_group_name_H-M   'P 1'
#
loop_
_entity.id
_entity.type
_entity.pdbx_description
1 polymer ?
#
loop_
_entity_poly.entity_id
_entity_poly.type
_entity_poly.pdbx_seq_one_letter_code
_entity_poly.pdbx_strand_id
1 'polypeptide(L)'
;MTAVVDRLRSDRPVFSVEFFPPKDAEAERQLWRAIRELEPLDPAFVSVTYGAGGSSRDRTIRVTGRIAQETTLTPVAHLTAVNHSVAELRNVIGSYASVGVRNILALRGDPPGDPNGEWVKHPQGLTYAEELVRLIRGLGDFCVGVAAYPFGHPRSADLDTDAEFFVRKLRAGAHYAVSQMFFRVEDFLRLRDRIAARGIDLDEVPLLPGLMPIRSVKGIQKMAEMANTEIPPEVIARVEPYAGNLESVRAVGVDIATELAERLLAEGLKQLHFYTMNRSNSTVQVLDRLGLLPARARG
;
A
#
# COMPACT_ATOMS: atom_id res chain seq x y z
N MET A 1 -7.41 -18.67 -8.83
CA MET A 1 -6.44 -17.73 -8.17
C MET A 1 -7.13 -17.19 -6.95
N THR A 2 -6.53 -17.31 -5.77
CA THR A 2 -7.13 -16.89 -4.49
C THR A 2 -7.27 -15.37 -4.47
N ALA A 3 -8.43 -14.85 -4.10
CA ALA A 3 -8.61 -13.42 -3.93
C ALA A 3 -7.80 -12.92 -2.72
N VAL A 4 -7.25 -11.72 -2.80
CA VAL A 4 -6.48 -11.12 -1.69
C VAL A 4 -7.30 -11.08 -0.41
N VAL A 5 -8.58 -10.72 -0.51
CA VAL A 5 -9.46 -10.64 0.66
C VAL A 5 -9.57 -11.97 1.43
N ASP A 6 -9.52 -13.11 0.74
CA ASP A 6 -9.57 -14.42 1.40
C ASP A 6 -8.31 -14.69 2.23
N ARG A 7 -7.15 -14.21 1.75
CA ARG A 7 -5.87 -14.31 2.48
C ARG A 7 -5.80 -13.33 3.67
N LEU A 8 -6.52 -12.21 3.59
CA LEU A 8 -6.57 -11.21 4.66
C LEU A 8 -7.50 -11.59 5.81
N ARG A 9 -8.49 -12.44 5.57
CA ARG A 9 -9.42 -12.98 6.60
C ARG A 9 -8.80 -14.16 7.35
N SER A 10 -7.57 -14.01 7.79
CA SER A 10 -6.83 -15.02 8.54
C SER A 10 -7.03 -14.86 10.04
N ASP A 11 -7.08 -15.99 10.78
CA ASP A 11 -7.09 -15.99 12.26
C ASP A 11 -5.71 -15.66 12.85
N ARG A 12 -4.66 -15.75 12.05
CA ARG A 12 -3.28 -15.39 12.43
C ARG A 12 -2.87 -14.08 11.79
N PRO A 13 -1.93 -13.35 12.40
CA PRO A 13 -1.33 -12.20 11.76
C PRO A 13 -0.75 -12.53 10.39
N VAL A 14 -1.11 -11.73 9.40
CA VAL A 14 -0.59 -11.81 8.03
C VAL A 14 0.02 -10.47 7.63
N PHE A 15 0.92 -10.50 6.67
CA PHE A 15 1.53 -9.29 6.15
C PHE A 15 1.46 -9.22 4.63
N SER A 16 1.58 -8.04 4.11
CA SER A 16 1.70 -7.72 2.69
C SER A 16 2.79 -6.70 2.46
N VAL A 17 3.27 -6.60 1.24
CA VAL A 17 4.38 -5.70 0.90
C VAL A 17 4.09 -4.93 -0.38
N GLU A 18 4.66 -3.73 -0.47
CA GLU A 18 4.55 -2.86 -1.63
C GLU A 18 5.90 -2.64 -2.30
N PHE A 19 5.88 -2.65 -3.63
CA PHE A 19 7.01 -2.37 -4.51
C PHE A 19 6.70 -1.23 -5.48
N PHE A 20 7.76 -0.60 -5.96
CA PHE A 20 7.71 0.36 -7.07
C PHE A 20 8.17 -0.29 -8.36
N PRO A 21 7.56 0.03 -9.52
CA PRO A 21 8.05 -0.44 -10.80
C PRO A 21 9.46 0.10 -11.05
N PRO A 22 10.40 -0.75 -11.48
CA PRO A 22 11.79 -0.36 -11.64
C PRO A 22 11.95 0.61 -12.82
N LYS A 23 12.79 1.63 -12.65
CA LYS A 23 13.07 2.64 -13.69
C LYS A 23 14.17 2.22 -14.67
N ASP A 24 15.06 1.34 -14.25
CA ASP A 24 16.22 0.87 -14.99
C ASP A 24 16.58 -0.59 -14.63
N ALA A 25 17.56 -1.16 -15.32
CA ALA A 25 17.97 -2.56 -15.11
C ALA A 25 18.56 -2.83 -13.71
N GLU A 26 19.21 -1.85 -13.08
CA GLU A 26 19.73 -2.00 -11.72
C GLU A 26 18.59 -2.05 -10.69
N ALA A 27 17.61 -1.14 -10.82
CA ALA A 27 16.40 -1.14 -10.00
C ALA A 27 15.59 -2.44 -10.20
N GLU A 28 15.59 -3.01 -11.42
CA GLU A 28 14.93 -4.29 -11.70
C GLU A 28 15.63 -5.45 -10.98
N ARG A 29 16.96 -5.53 -11.04
CA ARG A 29 17.72 -6.55 -10.29
C ARG A 29 17.48 -6.46 -8.78
N GLN A 30 17.44 -5.22 -8.25
CA GLN A 30 17.14 -4.97 -6.83
C GLN A 30 15.72 -5.44 -6.46
N LEU A 31 14.72 -5.09 -7.28
CA LEU A 31 13.32 -5.51 -7.08
C LEU A 31 13.21 -7.04 -7.04
N TRP A 32 13.77 -7.74 -8.02
CA TRP A 32 13.71 -9.20 -8.08
C TRP A 32 14.47 -9.89 -6.95
N ARG A 33 15.54 -9.28 -6.46
CA ARG A 33 16.21 -9.77 -5.23
C ARG A 33 15.27 -9.68 -4.03
N ALA A 34 14.63 -8.52 -3.82
CA ALA A 34 13.69 -8.34 -2.72
C ALA A 34 12.46 -9.28 -2.83
N ILE A 35 11.93 -9.50 -4.04
CA ILE A 35 10.85 -10.44 -4.29
C ILE A 35 11.26 -11.86 -3.87
N ARG A 36 12.45 -12.35 -4.30
CA ARG A 36 12.94 -13.70 -3.96
C ARG A 36 13.18 -13.87 -2.46
N GLU A 37 13.61 -12.82 -1.76
CA GLU A 37 13.82 -12.87 -0.30
C GLU A 37 12.50 -12.87 0.47
N LEU A 38 11.44 -12.26 -0.07
CA LEU A 38 10.13 -12.18 0.57
C LEU A 38 9.18 -13.32 0.18
N GLU A 39 9.34 -13.93 -0.98
CA GLU A 39 8.49 -15.02 -1.47
C GLU A 39 8.40 -16.20 -0.49
N PRO A 40 9.50 -16.71 0.10
CA PRO A 40 9.46 -17.81 1.06
C PRO A 40 8.72 -17.48 2.36
N LEU A 41 8.48 -16.19 2.64
CA LEU A 41 7.79 -15.71 3.83
C LEU A 41 6.26 -15.69 3.66
N ASP A 42 5.77 -16.02 2.47
CA ASP A 42 4.35 -16.15 2.12
C ASP A 42 3.50 -14.92 2.47
N PRO A 43 3.83 -13.71 1.99
CA PRO A 43 3.00 -12.54 2.19
C PRO A 43 1.60 -12.76 1.62
N ALA A 44 0.57 -12.20 2.27
CA ALA A 44 -0.82 -12.29 1.80
C ALA A 44 -0.97 -11.75 0.37
N PHE A 45 -0.23 -10.72 0.04
CA PHE A 45 -0.07 -10.22 -1.33
C PHE A 45 1.18 -9.35 -1.47
N VAL A 46 1.55 -9.09 -2.70
CA VAL A 46 2.56 -8.08 -3.06
C VAL A 46 1.92 -7.06 -4.00
N SER A 47 2.00 -5.79 -3.68
CA SER A 47 1.48 -4.74 -4.55
C SER A 47 2.60 -4.06 -5.34
N VAL A 48 2.26 -3.56 -6.53
CA VAL A 48 3.16 -2.77 -7.37
C VAL A 48 2.49 -1.46 -7.71
N THR A 49 3.15 -0.36 -7.36
CA THR A 49 2.60 0.99 -7.55
C THR A 49 2.46 1.36 -9.03
N TYR A 50 1.62 2.37 -9.28
CA TYR A 50 1.39 2.94 -10.60
C TYR A 50 1.91 4.38 -10.61
N GLY A 51 2.78 4.72 -11.54
CA GLY A 51 3.38 6.05 -11.57
C GLY A 51 2.36 7.16 -11.84
N ALA A 52 2.62 8.32 -11.28
CA ALA A 52 1.79 9.50 -11.48
C ALA A 52 1.55 9.77 -12.97
N GLY A 53 0.28 10.03 -13.34
CA GLY A 53 -0.12 10.27 -14.72
C GLY A 53 0.08 9.10 -15.68
N GLY A 54 0.19 7.85 -15.18
CA GLY A 54 0.34 6.67 -16.02
C GLY A 54 1.76 6.42 -16.55
N SER A 55 2.75 7.18 -16.10
CA SER A 55 4.14 7.13 -16.61
C SER A 55 4.84 5.77 -16.45
N SER A 56 4.33 4.90 -15.58
CA SER A 56 4.87 3.55 -15.37
C SER A 56 3.91 2.43 -15.75
N ARG A 57 2.81 2.73 -16.46
CA ARG A 57 1.75 1.77 -16.80
C ARG A 57 2.30 0.45 -17.31
N ASP A 58 3.07 0.49 -18.39
CA ASP A 58 3.56 -0.72 -19.05
C ASP A 58 4.56 -1.50 -18.16
N ARG A 59 5.34 -0.76 -17.35
CA ARG A 59 6.24 -1.39 -16.36
C ARG A 59 5.46 -2.08 -15.25
N THR A 60 4.38 -1.46 -14.75
CA THR A 60 3.52 -2.06 -13.72
C THR A 60 2.85 -3.32 -14.25
N ILE A 61 2.29 -3.28 -15.47
CA ILE A 61 1.69 -4.47 -16.12
C ILE A 61 2.74 -5.57 -16.26
N ARG A 62 3.94 -5.24 -16.77
CA ARG A 62 5.03 -6.21 -16.95
C ARG A 62 5.47 -6.84 -15.63
N VAL A 63 5.72 -6.04 -14.60
CA VAL A 63 6.20 -6.54 -13.31
C VAL A 63 5.13 -7.40 -12.62
N THR A 64 3.88 -6.92 -12.56
CA THR A 64 2.80 -7.70 -11.93
C THR A 64 2.49 -8.99 -12.69
N GLY A 65 2.54 -8.96 -14.03
CA GLY A 65 2.39 -10.15 -14.86
C GLY A 65 3.48 -11.17 -14.62
N ARG A 66 4.75 -10.72 -14.51
CA ARG A 66 5.87 -11.61 -14.19
C ARG A 66 5.74 -12.20 -12.78
N ILE A 67 5.34 -11.40 -11.79
CA ILE A 67 5.08 -11.92 -10.43
C ILE A 67 4.01 -13.01 -10.50
N ALA A 68 2.91 -12.79 -11.22
CA ALA A 68 1.84 -13.77 -11.37
C ALA A 68 2.26 -15.07 -12.06
N GLN A 69 3.23 -15.02 -12.98
CA GLN A 69 3.65 -16.15 -13.80
C GLN A 69 4.91 -16.87 -13.30
N GLU A 70 5.82 -16.15 -12.64
CA GLU A 70 7.15 -16.64 -12.29
C GLU A 70 7.33 -16.89 -10.78
N THR A 71 6.29 -16.57 -9.94
CA THR A 71 6.37 -16.73 -8.48
C THR A 71 5.08 -17.34 -7.92
N THR A 72 5.13 -17.74 -6.65
CA THR A 72 3.96 -18.21 -5.89
C THR A 72 3.15 -17.04 -5.27
N LEU A 73 3.62 -15.82 -5.42
CA LEU A 73 3.04 -14.62 -4.82
C LEU A 73 1.74 -14.20 -5.49
N THR A 74 0.85 -13.59 -4.73
CA THR A 74 -0.39 -12.99 -5.22
C THR A 74 -0.16 -11.51 -5.55
N PRO A 75 -0.09 -11.10 -6.82
CA PRO A 75 0.12 -9.71 -7.18
C PRO A 75 -1.14 -8.88 -7.07
N VAL A 76 -0.97 -7.64 -6.61
CA VAL A 76 -1.94 -6.54 -6.66
C VAL A 76 -1.36 -5.44 -7.54
N ALA A 77 -2.04 -5.09 -8.63
CA ALA A 77 -1.64 -3.97 -9.46
C ALA A 77 -2.33 -2.68 -8.98
N HIS A 78 -1.58 -1.61 -8.76
CA HIS A 78 -2.19 -0.30 -8.60
C HIS A 78 -2.74 0.20 -9.92
N LEU A 79 -3.84 0.94 -9.88
CA LEU A 79 -4.41 1.65 -11.02
C LEU A 79 -4.94 3.01 -10.58
N THR A 80 -4.50 4.07 -11.26
CA THR A 80 -4.98 5.43 -10.98
C THR A 80 -5.93 5.91 -12.05
N ALA A 81 -6.98 6.64 -11.67
CA ALA A 81 -7.95 7.23 -12.59
C ALA A 81 -7.42 8.50 -13.28
N VAL A 82 -6.49 9.22 -12.62
CA VAL A 82 -5.96 10.48 -13.11
C VAL A 82 -5.35 10.33 -14.50
N ASN A 83 -5.59 11.31 -15.36
CA ASN A 83 -5.00 11.41 -16.68
C ASN A 83 -5.39 10.28 -17.66
N HIS A 84 -6.48 9.55 -17.37
CA HIS A 84 -6.99 8.48 -18.23
C HIS A 84 -8.45 8.72 -18.61
N SER A 85 -8.76 8.43 -19.86
CA SER A 85 -10.14 8.19 -20.28
C SER A 85 -10.67 6.85 -19.74
N VAL A 86 -11.99 6.69 -19.67
CA VAL A 86 -12.61 5.41 -19.31
C VAL A 86 -12.20 4.29 -20.28
N ALA A 87 -12.02 4.60 -21.57
CA ALA A 87 -11.55 3.62 -22.56
C ALA A 87 -10.13 3.12 -22.25
N GLU A 88 -9.21 4.01 -21.90
CA GLU A 88 -7.84 3.64 -21.49
C GLU A 88 -7.84 2.82 -20.20
N LEU A 89 -8.65 3.20 -19.20
CA LEU A 89 -8.78 2.42 -17.97
C LEU A 89 -9.28 1.00 -18.26
N ARG A 90 -10.27 0.81 -19.14
CA ARG A 90 -10.74 -0.50 -19.58
C ARG A 90 -9.62 -1.31 -20.23
N ASN A 91 -8.82 -0.69 -21.08
CA ASN A 91 -7.69 -1.36 -21.74
C ASN A 91 -6.62 -1.79 -20.74
N VAL A 92 -6.29 -0.96 -19.75
CA VAL A 92 -5.34 -1.30 -18.67
C VAL A 92 -5.85 -2.46 -17.82
N ILE A 93 -7.13 -2.44 -17.43
CA ILE A 93 -7.76 -3.52 -16.66
C ILE A 93 -7.73 -4.83 -17.48
N GLY A 94 -8.05 -4.75 -18.79
CA GLY A 94 -7.92 -5.89 -19.71
C GLY A 94 -6.50 -6.42 -19.82
N SER A 95 -5.50 -5.53 -19.86
CA SER A 95 -4.09 -5.91 -19.86
C SER A 95 -3.65 -6.59 -18.56
N TYR A 96 -4.12 -6.14 -17.40
CA TYR A 96 -3.91 -6.85 -16.13
C TYR A 96 -4.52 -8.25 -16.18
N ALA A 97 -5.77 -8.34 -16.63
CA ALA A 97 -6.46 -9.63 -16.78
C ALA A 97 -5.71 -10.61 -17.70
N SER A 98 -5.17 -10.13 -18.82
CA SER A 98 -4.46 -10.95 -19.80
C SER A 98 -3.16 -11.54 -19.29
N VAL A 99 -2.49 -10.86 -18.35
CA VAL A 99 -1.26 -11.35 -17.71
C VAL A 99 -1.53 -12.10 -16.38
N GLY A 100 -2.80 -12.39 -16.07
CA GLY A 100 -3.17 -13.19 -14.90
C GLY A 100 -3.38 -12.40 -13.62
N VAL A 101 -3.36 -11.07 -13.63
CA VAL A 101 -3.62 -10.23 -12.45
C VAL A 101 -5.13 -10.06 -12.25
N ARG A 102 -5.62 -10.38 -11.05
CA ARG A 102 -7.04 -10.28 -10.67
C ARG A 102 -7.28 -9.42 -9.44
N ASN A 103 -6.23 -8.83 -8.88
CA ASN A 103 -6.33 -7.96 -7.71
C ASN A 103 -5.83 -6.56 -8.08
N ILE A 104 -6.64 -5.54 -7.86
CA ILE A 104 -6.33 -4.15 -8.25
C ILE A 104 -6.53 -3.24 -7.05
N LEU A 105 -5.53 -2.39 -6.75
CA LEU A 105 -5.68 -1.28 -5.82
C LEU A 105 -6.13 -0.04 -6.61
N ALA A 106 -7.39 0.34 -6.44
CA ALA A 106 -8.03 1.44 -7.18
C ALA A 106 -7.79 2.79 -6.49
N LEU A 107 -7.13 3.70 -7.19
CA LEU A 107 -6.73 5.01 -6.69
C LEU A 107 -7.27 6.12 -7.59
N ARG A 108 -7.53 7.29 -7.02
CA ARG A 108 -7.78 8.48 -7.84
C ARG A 108 -6.53 8.89 -8.60
N GLY A 109 -5.40 8.83 -7.92
CA GLY A 109 -4.10 9.30 -8.38
C GLY A 109 -3.88 10.79 -8.17
N ASP A 110 -2.60 11.17 -8.09
CA ASP A 110 -2.16 12.54 -7.92
C ASP A 110 -1.86 13.19 -9.27
N PRO A 111 -1.92 14.52 -9.38
CA PRO A 111 -1.54 15.23 -10.59
C PRO A 111 -0.13 14.88 -11.04
N PRO A 112 0.13 14.80 -12.35
CA PRO A 112 1.46 14.56 -12.87
C PRO A 112 2.43 15.68 -12.44
N GLY A 113 3.61 15.30 -11.98
CA GLY A 113 4.70 16.21 -11.61
C GLY A 113 4.64 16.74 -10.20
N ASP A 114 3.54 17.33 -9.78
CA ASP A 114 3.34 17.86 -8.42
C ASP A 114 2.10 17.19 -7.75
N PRO A 115 2.29 16.30 -6.76
CA PRO A 115 1.18 15.67 -6.05
C PRO A 115 0.22 16.67 -5.37
N ASN A 116 0.72 17.85 -5.02
CA ASN A 116 -0.06 18.91 -4.39
C ASN A 116 -0.66 19.91 -5.40
N GLY A 117 -0.29 19.79 -6.69
CA GLY A 117 -0.78 20.64 -7.77
C GLY A 117 -2.28 20.52 -8.01
N GLU A 118 -2.81 21.33 -8.91
CA GLU A 118 -4.25 21.28 -9.27
C GLU A 118 -4.61 19.92 -9.88
N TRP A 119 -5.64 19.28 -9.33
CA TRP A 119 -6.15 18.03 -9.88
C TRP A 119 -7.17 18.33 -10.99
N VAL A 120 -6.82 17.95 -12.21
CA VAL A 120 -7.66 18.17 -13.39
C VAL A 120 -8.24 16.85 -13.87
N LYS A 121 -9.58 16.82 -14.01
CA LYS A 121 -10.29 15.67 -14.56
C LYS A 121 -9.97 15.52 -16.05
N HIS A 122 -9.62 14.31 -16.49
CA HIS A 122 -9.60 14.01 -17.93
C HIS A 122 -11.02 14.17 -18.52
N PRO A 123 -11.23 14.82 -19.67
CA PRO A 123 -12.58 15.10 -20.22
C PRO A 123 -13.48 13.86 -20.33
N GLN A 124 -12.90 12.70 -20.63
CA GLN A 124 -13.59 11.40 -20.74
C GLN A 124 -13.23 10.45 -19.59
N GLY A 125 -12.70 10.99 -18.49
CA GLY A 125 -12.18 10.21 -17.34
C GLY A 125 -13.12 10.21 -16.16
N LEU A 126 -12.60 9.65 -15.06
CA LEU A 126 -13.28 9.55 -13.78
C LEU A 126 -12.80 10.65 -12.83
N THR A 127 -13.63 11.04 -11.86
CA THR A 127 -13.31 12.07 -10.88
C THR A 127 -12.84 11.48 -9.55
N TYR A 128 -13.45 10.36 -9.13
CA TYR A 128 -13.24 9.76 -7.82
C TYR A 128 -12.84 8.29 -7.93
N ALA A 129 -12.09 7.81 -6.94
CA ALA A 129 -11.68 6.41 -6.87
C ALA A 129 -12.86 5.44 -6.81
N GLU A 130 -14.00 5.83 -6.21
CA GLU A 130 -15.20 5.00 -6.18
C GLU A 130 -15.76 4.69 -7.58
N GLU A 131 -15.63 5.62 -8.52
CA GLU A 131 -16.05 5.41 -9.91
C GLU A 131 -15.15 4.36 -10.58
N LEU A 132 -13.84 4.39 -10.27
CA LEU A 132 -12.89 3.38 -10.74
C LEU A 132 -13.19 2.01 -10.11
N VAL A 133 -13.55 1.94 -8.83
CA VAL A 133 -13.99 0.70 -8.17
C VAL A 133 -15.19 0.12 -8.93
N ARG A 134 -16.24 0.92 -9.20
CA ARG A 134 -17.41 0.46 -9.97
C ARG A 134 -17.04 -0.02 -11.37
N LEU A 135 -16.13 0.70 -12.05
CA LEU A 135 -15.66 0.31 -13.38
C LEU A 135 -14.97 -1.06 -13.34
N ILE A 136 -14.04 -1.27 -12.41
CA ILE A 136 -13.31 -2.54 -12.27
C ILE A 136 -14.29 -3.68 -11.97
N ARG A 137 -15.19 -3.50 -11.00
CA ARG A 137 -16.19 -4.48 -10.61
C ARG A 137 -17.16 -4.84 -11.75
N GLY A 138 -17.48 -3.88 -12.61
CA GLY A 138 -18.33 -4.10 -13.79
C GLY A 138 -17.64 -4.81 -14.96
N LEU A 139 -16.31 -4.94 -14.96
CA LEU A 139 -15.54 -5.55 -16.04
C LEU A 139 -15.18 -7.01 -15.79
N GLY A 140 -15.37 -7.52 -14.58
CA GLY A 140 -15.08 -8.92 -14.27
C GLY A 140 -14.89 -9.19 -12.79
N ASP A 141 -14.51 -10.42 -12.48
CA ASP A 141 -14.26 -10.86 -11.11
C ASP A 141 -12.86 -10.43 -10.65
N PHE A 142 -12.78 -9.18 -10.18
CA PHE A 142 -11.58 -8.61 -9.60
C PHE A 142 -11.77 -8.39 -8.11
N CYS A 143 -10.74 -8.72 -7.32
CA CYS A 143 -10.62 -8.26 -5.95
C CYS A 143 -10.08 -6.83 -5.96
N VAL A 144 -10.81 -5.89 -5.37
CA VAL A 144 -10.48 -4.46 -5.41
C VAL A 144 -10.13 -3.95 -4.02
N GLY A 145 -8.91 -3.42 -3.87
CA GLY A 145 -8.48 -2.65 -2.71
C GLY A 145 -8.56 -1.15 -2.97
N VAL A 146 -8.56 -0.35 -1.92
CA VAL A 146 -8.54 1.12 -1.96
C VAL A 146 -7.61 1.69 -0.91
N ALA A 147 -7.19 2.97 -1.07
CA ALA A 147 -6.41 3.67 -0.06
C ALA A 147 -7.30 4.28 1.02
N ALA A 148 -6.76 4.33 2.26
CA ALA A 148 -7.32 5.04 3.40
C ALA A 148 -6.26 6.00 3.97
N TYR A 149 -6.69 7.10 4.60
CA TYR A 149 -5.80 8.16 5.05
C TYR A 149 -5.99 8.43 6.55
N PRO A 150 -5.02 8.09 7.42
CA PRO A 150 -5.12 8.35 8.86
C PRO A 150 -5.36 9.83 9.18
N PHE A 151 -4.72 10.71 8.43
CA PHE A 151 -4.80 12.17 8.58
C PHE A 151 -5.82 12.84 7.65
N GLY A 152 -6.63 12.07 6.93
CA GLY A 152 -7.48 12.54 5.85
C GLY A 152 -6.70 12.78 4.55
N HIS A 153 -7.41 12.75 3.44
CA HIS A 153 -6.82 13.09 2.14
C HIS A 153 -6.61 14.62 2.06
N PRO A 154 -5.47 15.14 1.55
CA PRO A 154 -5.17 16.57 1.51
C PRO A 154 -6.24 17.44 0.82
N ARG A 155 -7.07 16.86 -0.03
CA ARG A 155 -8.16 17.54 -0.73
C ARG A 155 -9.55 17.33 -0.12
N SER A 156 -9.65 16.64 1.01
CA SER A 156 -10.87 16.54 1.79
C SER A 156 -10.99 17.78 2.68
N ALA A 157 -12.21 18.32 2.83
CA ALA A 157 -12.44 19.51 3.64
C ALA A 157 -12.11 19.26 5.13
N ASP A 158 -12.40 18.05 5.59
CA ASP A 158 -12.18 17.60 6.95
C ASP A 158 -12.14 16.06 7.01
N LEU A 159 -11.89 15.53 8.20
CA LEU A 159 -11.79 14.09 8.42
C LEU A 159 -13.11 13.33 8.27
N ASP A 160 -14.24 14.01 8.51
CA ASP A 160 -15.56 13.41 8.35
C ASP A 160 -15.92 13.29 6.86
N THR A 161 -15.67 14.33 6.09
CA THR A 161 -15.79 14.31 4.62
C THR A 161 -14.90 13.25 4.01
N ASP A 162 -13.64 13.09 4.48
CA ASP A 162 -12.73 12.05 4.01
C ASP A 162 -13.28 10.65 4.29
N ALA A 163 -13.80 10.44 5.49
CA ALA A 163 -14.41 9.17 5.87
C ALA A 163 -15.66 8.84 5.03
N GLU A 164 -16.48 9.84 4.67
CA GLU A 164 -17.59 9.64 3.73
C GLU A 164 -17.11 9.20 2.34
N PHE A 165 -16.06 9.84 1.80
CA PHE A 165 -15.45 9.39 0.55
C PHE A 165 -14.88 7.97 0.67
N PHE A 166 -14.32 7.61 1.82
CA PHE A 166 -13.84 6.25 2.06
C PHE A 166 -15.00 5.24 2.04
N VAL A 167 -16.08 5.50 2.78
CA VAL A 167 -17.28 4.64 2.81
C VAL A 167 -17.89 4.48 1.42
N ARG A 168 -17.93 5.54 0.61
CA ARG A 168 -18.40 5.47 -0.78
C ARG A 168 -17.57 4.49 -1.63
N LYS A 169 -16.24 4.41 -1.43
CA LYS A 169 -15.38 3.42 -2.09
C LYS A 169 -15.76 1.99 -1.71
N LEU A 170 -16.02 1.74 -0.43
CA LEU A 170 -16.45 0.42 0.04
C LEU A 170 -17.83 0.04 -0.52
N ARG A 171 -18.79 0.95 -0.47
CA ARG A 171 -20.13 0.74 -1.06
C ARG A 171 -20.10 0.56 -2.58
N ALA A 172 -19.06 1.06 -3.25
CA ALA A 172 -18.85 0.83 -4.67
C ALA A 172 -18.35 -0.60 -5.00
N GLY A 173 -17.99 -1.39 -3.97
CA GLY A 173 -17.57 -2.79 -4.11
C GLY A 173 -16.09 -3.05 -3.84
N ALA A 174 -15.40 -2.15 -3.11
CA ALA A 174 -14.05 -2.45 -2.62
C ALA A 174 -14.10 -3.50 -1.50
N HIS A 175 -13.12 -4.40 -1.47
CA HIS A 175 -13.07 -5.55 -0.60
C HIS A 175 -12.14 -5.37 0.61
N TYR A 176 -11.17 -4.48 0.51
CA TYR A 176 -10.21 -4.16 1.57
C TYR A 176 -9.62 -2.76 1.36
N ALA A 177 -8.94 -2.27 2.36
CA ALA A 177 -8.22 -1.00 2.25
C ALA A 177 -6.81 -1.10 2.83
N VAL A 178 -5.90 -0.28 2.28
CA VAL A 178 -4.54 -0.08 2.81
C VAL A 178 -4.42 1.37 3.25
N SER A 179 -3.96 1.61 4.48
CA SER A 179 -3.76 2.98 4.96
C SER A 179 -2.47 3.58 4.41
N GLN A 180 -2.44 4.90 4.23
CA GLN A 180 -1.19 5.65 4.11
C GLN A 180 -0.34 5.42 5.37
N MET A 181 0.99 5.59 5.25
CA MET A 181 1.92 5.43 6.38
C MET A 181 1.62 6.42 7.51
N PHE A 182 1.92 6.01 8.71
CA PHE A 182 1.79 6.78 9.96
C PHE A 182 2.85 6.32 10.95
N PHE A 183 3.01 7.04 12.07
CA PHE A 183 4.07 6.77 13.07
C PHE A 183 3.54 6.61 14.48
N ARG A 184 2.26 6.91 14.75
CA ARG A 184 1.59 6.71 16.04
C ARG A 184 0.41 5.77 15.86
N VAL A 185 0.30 4.76 16.70
CA VAL A 185 -0.82 3.80 16.66
C VAL A 185 -2.16 4.53 16.72
N GLU A 186 -2.24 5.57 17.54
CA GLU A 186 -3.45 6.38 17.75
C GLU A 186 -3.98 7.01 16.45
N ASP A 187 -3.10 7.32 15.49
CA ASP A 187 -3.52 7.88 14.21
C ASP A 187 -4.33 6.86 13.39
N PHE A 188 -3.85 5.61 13.38
CA PHE A 188 -4.57 4.52 12.72
C PHE A 188 -5.84 4.13 13.48
N LEU A 189 -5.81 4.06 14.80
CA LEU A 189 -6.97 3.71 15.61
C LEU A 189 -8.09 4.74 15.44
N ARG A 190 -7.75 6.03 15.40
CA ARG A 190 -8.74 7.09 15.09
C ARG A 190 -9.38 6.92 13.71
N LEU A 191 -8.59 6.52 12.70
CA LEU A 191 -9.14 6.19 11.38
C LEU A 191 -10.08 4.99 11.46
N ARG A 192 -9.64 3.89 12.08
CA ARG A 192 -10.43 2.66 12.30
C ARG A 192 -11.78 2.98 12.94
N ASP A 193 -11.74 3.68 14.07
CA ASP A 193 -12.93 3.99 14.87
C ASP A 193 -13.89 4.92 14.10
N ARG A 194 -13.35 5.89 13.35
CA ARG A 194 -14.15 6.77 12.49
C ARG A 194 -14.86 6.03 11.37
N ILE A 195 -14.23 5.02 10.80
CA ILE A 195 -14.82 4.19 9.75
C ILE A 195 -15.85 3.24 10.35
N ALA A 196 -15.56 2.59 11.47
CA ALA A 196 -16.49 1.70 12.18
C ALA A 196 -17.76 2.44 12.63
N ALA A 197 -17.63 3.69 13.09
CA ALA A 197 -18.77 4.55 13.47
C ALA A 197 -19.73 4.84 12.31
N ARG A 198 -19.32 4.59 11.06
CA ARG A 198 -20.17 4.72 9.85
C ARG A 198 -20.80 3.39 9.41
N GLY A 199 -20.79 2.39 10.29
CA GLY A 199 -21.42 1.09 10.07
C GLY A 199 -20.67 0.17 9.13
N ILE A 200 -19.34 0.36 8.99
CA ILE A 200 -18.47 -0.56 8.25
C ILE A 200 -17.97 -1.62 9.20
N ASP A 201 -18.22 -2.87 8.84
CA ASP A 201 -17.63 -4.03 9.51
C ASP A 201 -16.22 -4.27 8.99
N LEU A 202 -15.23 -4.03 9.85
CA LEU A 202 -13.80 -4.15 9.49
C LEU A 202 -13.29 -5.61 9.54
N ASP A 203 -14.08 -6.54 10.05
CA ASP A 203 -13.81 -7.97 9.90
C ASP A 203 -14.21 -8.45 8.49
N GLU A 204 -15.26 -7.88 7.92
CA GLU A 204 -15.65 -8.14 6.54
C GLU A 204 -14.80 -7.37 5.52
N VAL A 205 -14.40 -6.14 5.83
CA VAL A 205 -13.59 -5.27 4.98
C VAL A 205 -12.29 -4.90 5.68
N PRO A 206 -11.25 -5.74 5.60
CA PRO A 206 -9.99 -5.51 6.28
C PRO A 206 -9.37 -4.15 5.95
N LEU A 207 -8.99 -3.40 6.99
CA LEU A 207 -8.24 -2.15 6.91
C LEU A 207 -6.80 -2.40 7.37
N LEU A 208 -5.86 -2.40 6.42
CA LEU A 208 -4.46 -2.73 6.67
C LEU A 208 -3.68 -1.49 7.09
N PRO A 209 -3.00 -1.49 8.24
CA PRO A 209 -2.07 -0.42 8.60
C PRO A 209 -0.82 -0.43 7.72
N GLY A 210 -0.52 0.70 7.11
CA GLY A 210 0.65 0.90 6.26
C GLY A 210 1.88 1.31 7.08
N LEU A 211 2.90 0.47 7.10
CA LEU A 211 4.13 0.64 7.87
C LEU A 211 5.31 0.92 6.95
N MET A 212 6.12 1.92 7.27
CA MET A 212 7.34 2.23 6.54
C MET A 212 8.54 2.24 7.49
N PRO A 213 9.36 1.17 7.53
CA PRO A 213 10.59 1.19 8.31
C PRO A 213 11.54 2.31 7.83
N ILE A 214 12.00 3.15 8.74
CA ILE A 214 12.86 4.30 8.42
C ILE A 214 14.24 3.81 7.98
N ARG A 215 14.73 4.30 6.85
CA ARG A 215 16.01 3.87 6.26
C ARG A 215 17.03 4.98 6.14
N SER A 216 16.58 6.22 6.12
CA SER A 216 17.40 7.42 6.21
C SER A 216 16.52 8.60 6.64
N VAL A 217 17.08 9.56 7.37
CA VAL A 217 16.34 10.73 7.83
C VAL A 217 15.79 11.53 6.65
N LYS A 218 16.63 11.87 5.67
CA LYS A 218 16.19 12.61 4.47
C LYS A 218 15.12 11.84 3.67
N GLY A 219 15.25 10.51 3.60
CA GLY A 219 14.29 9.68 2.87
C GLY A 219 12.92 9.69 3.49
N ILE A 220 12.83 9.54 4.81
CA ILE A 220 11.53 9.53 5.49
C ILE A 220 10.87 10.91 5.50
N GLN A 221 11.65 11.99 5.66
CA GLN A 221 11.15 13.36 5.55
C GLN A 221 10.51 13.62 4.19
N LYS A 222 11.21 13.25 3.09
CA LYS A 222 10.65 13.36 1.75
C LYS A 222 9.39 12.53 1.53
N MET A 223 9.36 11.31 2.05
CA MET A 223 8.18 10.44 1.94
C MET A 223 7.00 10.99 2.73
N ALA A 224 7.24 11.52 3.93
CA ALA A 224 6.22 12.15 4.75
C ALA A 224 5.62 13.40 4.07
N GLU A 225 6.47 14.25 3.48
CA GLU A 225 6.04 15.40 2.69
C GLU A 225 5.15 14.99 1.52
N MET A 226 5.59 13.99 0.72
CA MET A 226 4.81 13.49 -0.41
C MET A 226 3.48 12.84 0.00
N ALA A 227 3.45 12.20 1.16
CA ALA A 227 2.28 11.52 1.71
C ALA A 227 1.37 12.45 2.53
N ASN A 228 1.74 13.72 2.69
CA ASN A 228 1.11 14.68 3.60
C ASN A 228 0.91 14.08 5.01
N THR A 229 1.95 13.43 5.51
CA THR A 229 1.98 12.76 6.81
C THR A 229 2.97 13.46 7.73
N GLU A 230 2.55 13.75 8.94
CA GLU A 230 3.45 14.30 9.96
C GLU A 230 4.35 13.20 10.54
N ILE A 231 5.65 13.51 10.68
CA ILE A 231 6.56 12.66 11.45
C ILE A 231 6.63 13.25 12.87
N PRO A 232 6.21 12.50 13.89
CA PRO A 232 6.25 12.97 15.26
C PRO A 232 7.67 13.38 15.69
N PRO A 233 7.83 14.49 16.46
CA PRO A 233 9.16 14.94 16.92
C PRO A 233 9.94 13.84 17.66
N GLU A 234 9.26 13.00 18.43
CA GLU A 234 9.87 11.88 19.15
C GLU A 234 10.46 10.81 18.20
N VAL A 235 9.88 10.61 17.02
CA VAL A 235 10.42 9.70 15.98
C VAL A 235 11.68 10.31 15.37
N ILE A 236 11.66 11.60 15.04
CA ILE A 236 12.83 12.31 14.51
C ILE A 236 13.96 12.30 15.54
N ALA A 237 13.68 12.61 16.82
CA ALA A 237 14.66 12.61 17.89
C ALA A 237 15.38 11.25 18.06
N ARG A 238 14.74 10.14 17.73
CA ARG A 238 15.36 8.79 17.78
C ARG A 238 16.30 8.52 16.63
N VAL A 239 16.06 9.07 15.43
CA VAL A 239 16.85 8.75 14.22
C VAL A 239 17.89 9.81 13.87
N GLU A 240 17.64 11.07 14.20
CA GLU A 240 18.50 12.20 13.85
C GLU A 240 19.94 12.11 14.42
N PRO A 241 20.19 11.64 15.67
CA PRO A 241 21.53 11.44 16.18
C PRO A 241 22.40 10.52 15.32
N TYR A 242 21.78 9.66 14.52
CA TYR A 242 22.45 8.70 13.65
C TYR A 242 22.44 9.10 12.17
N ALA A 243 22.04 10.33 11.82
CA ALA A 243 21.83 10.76 10.42
C ALA A 243 23.05 10.53 9.50
N GLY A 244 24.28 10.56 10.05
CA GLY A 244 25.54 10.29 9.33
C GLY A 244 25.83 8.79 9.12
N ASN A 245 25.11 7.88 9.77
CA ASN A 245 25.32 6.44 9.68
C ASN A 245 24.03 5.72 9.28
N LEU A 246 23.92 5.35 7.99
CA LEU A 246 22.73 4.72 7.45
C LEU A 246 22.41 3.35 8.08
N GLU A 247 23.39 2.63 8.58
CA GLU A 247 23.18 1.34 9.25
C GLU A 247 22.49 1.55 10.59
N SER A 248 23.00 2.48 11.39
CA SER A 248 22.40 2.85 12.68
C SER A 248 20.99 3.42 12.50
N VAL A 249 20.77 4.30 11.51
CA VAL A 249 19.42 4.82 11.20
C VAL A 249 18.45 3.67 10.85
N ARG A 250 18.91 2.67 10.09
CA ARG A 250 18.07 1.51 9.74
C ARG A 250 17.76 0.64 10.94
N ALA A 251 18.73 0.41 11.83
CA ALA A 251 18.51 -0.34 13.05
C ALA A 251 17.42 0.31 13.91
N VAL A 252 17.55 1.62 14.19
CA VAL A 252 16.53 2.39 14.92
C VAL A 252 15.19 2.42 14.17
N GLY A 253 15.22 2.52 12.83
CA GLY A 253 14.02 2.47 12.02
C GLY A 253 13.28 1.13 12.06
N VAL A 254 14.00 0.03 12.21
CA VAL A 254 13.44 -1.30 12.47
C VAL A 254 12.84 -1.36 13.89
N ASP A 255 13.52 -0.80 14.91
CA ASP A 255 13.00 -0.73 16.28
C ASP A 255 11.64 0.00 16.31
N ILE A 256 11.58 1.20 15.71
CA ILE A 256 10.36 2.01 15.65
C ILE A 256 9.22 1.26 14.93
N ALA A 257 9.52 0.63 13.80
CA ALA A 257 8.51 -0.11 13.03
C ALA A 257 8.03 -1.37 13.76
N THR A 258 8.91 -2.04 14.51
CA THR A 258 8.56 -3.21 15.34
C THR A 258 7.65 -2.80 16.48
N GLU A 259 8.01 -1.77 17.25
CA GLU A 259 7.20 -1.24 18.36
C GLU A 259 5.79 -0.82 17.86
N LEU A 260 5.74 -0.16 16.71
CA LEU A 260 4.46 0.24 16.10
C LEU A 260 3.62 -0.98 15.71
N ALA A 261 4.23 -1.99 15.09
CA ALA A 261 3.55 -3.22 14.69
C ALA A 261 3.08 -4.04 15.91
N GLU A 262 3.91 -4.19 16.95
CA GLU A 262 3.53 -4.87 18.20
C GLU A 262 2.30 -4.24 18.83
N ARG A 263 2.25 -2.91 18.93
CA ARG A 263 1.11 -2.18 19.48
C ARG A 263 -0.15 -2.39 18.63
N LEU A 264 -0.04 -2.36 17.29
CA LEU A 264 -1.16 -2.63 16.40
C LEU A 264 -1.70 -4.05 16.56
N LEU A 265 -0.82 -5.04 16.67
CA LEU A 265 -1.21 -6.44 16.93
C LEU A 265 -1.86 -6.61 18.32
N ALA A 266 -1.37 -5.89 19.33
CA ALA A 266 -1.97 -5.88 20.67
C ALA A 266 -3.38 -5.26 20.68
N GLU A 267 -3.68 -4.34 19.77
CA GLU A 267 -5.02 -3.78 19.52
C GLU A 267 -5.94 -4.71 18.71
N GLY A 268 -5.52 -5.96 18.47
CA GLY A 268 -6.29 -7.00 17.80
C GLY A 268 -6.24 -6.98 16.27
N LEU A 269 -5.41 -6.09 15.67
CA LEU A 269 -5.23 -6.13 14.22
C LEU A 269 -4.47 -7.39 13.80
N LYS A 270 -4.87 -7.96 12.68
CA LYS A 270 -4.25 -9.19 12.14
C LYS A 270 -3.52 -8.95 10.82
N GLN A 271 -3.60 -7.77 10.26
CA GLN A 271 -3.00 -7.44 8.97
C GLN A 271 -1.98 -6.33 9.13
N LEU A 272 -0.82 -6.47 8.47
CA LEU A 272 0.21 -5.46 8.36
C LEU A 272 0.57 -5.24 6.89
N HIS A 273 0.79 -4.01 6.48
CA HIS A 273 1.26 -3.70 5.12
C HIS A 273 2.58 -2.93 5.17
N PHE A 274 3.61 -3.40 4.44
CA PHE A 274 4.94 -2.79 4.49
C PHE A 274 5.31 -2.09 3.19
N TYR A 275 5.62 -0.81 3.27
CA TYR A 275 6.24 -0.03 2.20
C TYR A 275 7.74 -0.32 2.14
N THR A 276 8.16 -1.24 1.27
CA THR A 276 9.52 -1.79 1.27
C THR A 276 10.56 -0.93 0.58
N MET A 277 10.15 0.00 -0.27
CA MET A 277 11.04 0.77 -1.15
C MET A 277 11.94 -0.15 -2.00
N ASN A 278 11.40 -1.26 -2.51
CA ASN A 278 12.10 -2.32 -3.26
C ASN A 278 13.26 -2.98 -2.50
N ARG A 279 13.15 -3.07 -1.17
CA ARG A 279 14.15 -3.71 -0.31
C ARG A 279 13.48 -4.51 0.80
N SER A 280 13.92 -5.73 1.00
CA SER A 280 13.35 -6.69 1.95
C SER A 280 13.86 -6.53 3.39
N ASN A 281 15.15 -6.17 3.55
CA ASN A 281 15.91 -6.36 4.80
C ASN A 281 15.20 -5.78 6.05
N SER A 282 14.72 -4.53 6.01
CA SER A 282 14.07 -3.92 7.18
C SER A 282 12.73 -4.61 7.49
N THR A 283 11.95 -4.97 6.46
CA THR A 283 10.70 -5.70 6.63
C THR A 283 10.94 -7.09 7.22
N VAL A 284 11.94 -7.83 6.71
CA VAL A 284 12.29 -9.15 7.23
C VAL A 284 12.71 -9.08 8.69
N GLN A 285 13.52 -8.07 9.08
CA GLN A 285 13.91 -7.87 10.48
C GLN A 285 12.74 -7.56 11.40
N VAL A 286 11.78 -6.73 10.95
CA VAL A 286 10.55 -6.47 11.72
C VAL A 286 9.73 -7.75 11.87
N LEU A 287 9.51 -8.52 10.79
CA LEU A 287 8.78 -9.78 10.84
C LEU A 287 9.45 -10.83 11.73
N ASP A 288 10.79 -10.90 11.73
CA ASP A 288 11.55 -11.79 12.61
C ASP A 288 11.31 -11.45 14.09
N ARG A 289 11.46 -10.19 14.46
CA ARG A 289 11.22 -9.70 15.82
C ARG A 289 9.79 -9.92 16.31
N LEU A 290 8.82 -9.80 15.42
CA LEU A 290 7.41 -10.10 15.69
C LEU A 290 7.11 -11.61 15.78
N GLY A 291 8.08 -12.48 15.47
CA GLY A 291 7.89 -13.93 15.41
C GLY A 291 6.99 -14.38 14.25
N LEU A 292 6.83 -13.55 13.21
CA LEU A 292 5.97 -13.81 12.06
C LEU A 292 6.67 -14.54 10.91
N LEU A 293 7.97 -14.81 11.01
CA LEU A 293 8.66 -15.63 10.00
C LEU A 293 8.20 -17.08 10.04
N PRO A 294 7.95 -17.72 8.87
CA PRO A 294 7.67 -19.15 8.81
C PRO A 294 8.81 -19.98 9.42
N ALA A 295 8.48 -21.12 10.02
CA ALA A 295 9.46 -22.00 10.66
C ALA A 295 10.62 -22.39 9.73
N ARG A 296 10.39 -22.45 8.40
CA ARG A 296 11.38 -22.75 7.37
C ARG A 296 12.37 -21.62 7.09
N ALA A 297 12.10 -20.40 7.54
CA ALA A 297 12.93 -19.21 7.30
C ALA A 297 13.73 -18.78 8.54
N ARG A 298 13.66 -19.55 9.64
CA ARG A 298 14.34 -19.26 10.92
C ARG A 298 15.69 -19.99 11.06
N GLY A 299 16.21 -20.56 9.96
CA GLY A 299 17.47 -21.32 9.92
C GLY A 299 18.61 -20.59 9.26
#